data_17519433a97194f1fe880559dc9cb151
#
_entry.id   17519433a97194f1fe880559dc9cb151
#
_cell.length_a   1.000
_cell.length_b   1.000
_cell.length_c   1.000
_cell.angle_alpha   90.00
_cell.angle_beta   90.00
_cell.angle_gamma   90.00
#
_symmetry.space_group_name_H-M   'P 1'
#
loop_
_entity.id
_entity.type
_entity.pdbx_description
1 polymer ?
#
loop_
_entity_poly.entity_id
_entity_poly.type
_entity_poly.pdbx_seq_one_letter_code
_entity_poly.pdbx_strand_id
1 'polypeptide(L)'
;GEQDVVSTILQADMDRLRHTNEHLAREAFSGAVEALLQARCIYVLGVRSSAALASSLSYYLHYMFETVRLITTPSTSEVFEQLVRISPQDAVIGISFPRYSTATGKALQYCREAGAQVIALTDSETAPIARSAHYLLTAKSDMVSLVDSLVAPMSVVNALIVALTSRRKHETAQTLERLEQVWDQYHVYEKVHI
;
A
#
# COMPACT_ATOMS: atom_id res chain seq x y z
N GLY A 1 17.28 -24.55 -17.58
CA GLY A 1 16.52 -23.97 -18.73
C GLY A 1 15.43 -23.03 -18.28
N GLU A 2 14.65 -22.45 -19.17
CA GLU A 2 13.59 -21.48 -18.82
C GLU A 2 12.55 -22.05 -17.86
N GLN A 3 12.23 -23.34 -17.96
CA GLN A 3 11.32 -24.01 -17.02
C GLN A 3 11.86 -24.05 -15.59
N ASP A 4 13.18 -24.16 -15.44
CA ASP A 4 13.82 -24.14 -14.12
C ASP A 4 13.74 -22.74 -13.49
N VAL A 5 13.77 -21.69 -14.30
CA VAL A 5 13.61 -20.30 -13.82
C VAL A 5 12.20 -20.09 -13.24
N VAL A 6 11.16 -20.57 -13.89
CA VAL A 6 9.77 -20.47 -13.41
C VAL A 6 9.65 -21.15 -12.04
N SER A 7 10.08 -22.40 -11.93
CA SER A 7 10.02 -23.13 -10.66
C SER A 7 10.83 -22.46 -9.57
N THR A 8 12.03 -21.96 -9.89
CA THR A 8 12.89 -21.25 -8.93
C THR A 8 12.24 -19.99 -8.40
N ILE A 9 11.66 -19.16 -9.27
CA ILE A 9 11.00 -17.92 -8.86
C ILE A 9 9.75 -18.20 -8.03
N LEU A 10 8.89 -19.12 -8.48
CA LEU A 10 7.67 -19.45 -7.74
C LEU A 10 7.98 -20.03 -6.36
N GLN A 11 8.99 -20.90 -6.25
CA GLN A 11 9.42 -21.44 -4.97
C GLN A 11 9.97 -20.35 -4.03
N ALA A 12 10.80 -19.45 -4.56
CA ALA A 12 11.33 -18.33 -3.80
C ALA A 12 10.20 -17.38 -3.31
N ASP A 13 9.19 -17.15 -4.12
CA ASP A 13 8.04 -16.34 -3.74
C ASP A 13 7.17 -17.02 -2.67
N MET A 14 6.98 -18.32 -2.73
CA MET A 14 6.32 -19.09 -1.66
C MET A 14 7.08 -18.98 -0.33
N ASP A 15 8.41 -19.03 -0.36
CA ASP A 15 9.23 -18.87 0.85
C ASP A 15 9.16 -17.46 1.42
N ARG A 16 9.11 -16.42 0.57
CA ARG A 16 8.88 -15.02 1.00
C ARG A 16 7.52 -14.83 1.64
N LEU A 17 6.48 -15.42 1.08
CA LEU A 17 5.13 -15.38 1.64
C LEU A 17 5.09 -16.06 3.01
N ARG A 18 5.71 -17.24 3.15
CA ARG A 18 5.80 -17.94 4.43
C ARG A 18 6.52 -17.10 5.47
N HIS A 19 7.71 -16.58 5.15
CA HIS A 19 8.47 -15.71 6.03
C HIS A 19 7.66 -14.48 6.46
N THR A 20 6.99 -13.82 5.53
CA THR A 20 6.15 -12.65 5.81
C THR A 20 4.99 -13.00 6.73
N ASN A 21 4.32 -14.12 6.50
CA ASN A 21 3.23 -14.58 7.36
C ASN A 21 3.68 -14.86 8.82
N GLU A 22 4.90 -15.35 8.99
CA GLU A 22 5.47 -15.67 10.31
C GLU A 22 5.94 -14.43 11.08
N HIS A 23 6.40 -13.38 10.37
CA HIS A 23 7.07 -12.23 10.98
C HIS A 23 6.27 -10.93 10.98
N LEU A 24 5.21 -10.82 10.18
CA LEU A 24 4.36 -9.63 10.18
C LEU A 24 3.68 -9.45 11.54
N ALA A 25 3.97 -8.33 12.20
CA ALA A 25 3.39 -7.99 13.49
C ALA A 25 1.88 -7.75 13.38
N ARG A 26 1.08 -8.66 13.93
CA ARG A 26 -0.39 -8.61 13.86
C ARG A 26 -0.99 -7.40 14.56
N GLU A 27 -0.40 -6.97 15.66
CA GLU A 27 -0.82 -5.76 16.38
C GLU A 27 -0.57 -4.49 15.55
N ALA A 28 0.60 -4.38 14.91
CA ALA A 28 0.90 -3.28 14.01
C ALA A 28 -0.06 -3.25 12.81
N PHE A 29 -0.39 -4.40 12.25
CA PHE A 29 -1.36 -4.52 11.17
C PHE A 29 -2.76 -4.05 11.63
N SER A 30 -3.23 -4.49 12.77
CA SER A 30 -4.53 -4.05 13.34
C SER A 30 -4.54 -2.56 13.62
N GLY A 31 -3.45 -2.02 14.17
CA GLY A 31 -3.29 -0.58 14.41
C GLY A 31 -3.30 0.24 13.11
N ALA A 32 -2.65 -0.26 12.06
CA ALA A 32 -2.68 0.36 10.73
C ALA A 32 -4.11 0.40 10.17
N VAL A 33 -4.86 -0.69 10.27
CA VAL A 33 -6.27 -0.74 9.85
C VAL A 33 -7.10 0.31 10.60
N GLU A 34 -6.98 0.38 11.93
CA GLU A 34 -7.71 1.38 12.72
C GLU A 34 -7.32 2.81 12.35
N ALA A 35 -6.04 3.10 12.17
CA ALA A 35 -5.57 4.42 11.76
C ALA A 35 -6.16 4.85 10.40
N LEU A 36 -6.25 3.93 9.45
CA LEU A 36 -6.85 4.20 8.15
C LEU A 36 -8.36 4.42 8.24
N LEU A 37 -9.07 3.64 9.06
CA LEU A 37 -10.51 3.79 9.27
C LEU A 37 -10.88 5.14 9.88
N GLN A 38 -10.01 5.70 10.73
CA GLN A 38 -10.23 6.98 11.41
C GLN A 38 -9.78 8.20 10.59
N ALA A 39 -9.02 7.98 9.52
CA ALA A 39 -8.43 9.07 8.75
C ALA A 39 -9.48 9.87 7.97
N ARG A 40 -9.37 11.21 8.03
CA ARG A 40 -10.10 12.11 7.15
C ARG A 40 -9.64 12.01 5.70
N CYS A 41 -8.32 11.91 5.50
CA CYS A 41 -7.67 11.73 4.20
C CYS A 41 -6.59 10.66 4.33
N ILE A 42 -6.52 9.76 3.37
CA ILE A 42 -5.46 8.74 3.27
C ILE A 42 -4.51 9.13 2.15
N TYR A 43 -3.25 9.35 2.51
CA TYR A 43 -2.17 9.53 1.53
C TYR A 43 -1.47 8.19 1.31
N VAL A 44 -1.27 7.81 0.06
CA VAL A 44 -0.54 6.60 -0.32
C VAL A 44 0.69 7.02 -1.11
N LEU A 45 1.86 6.80 -0.52
CA LEU A 45 3.14 7.25 -1.06
C LEU A 45 4.01 6.05 -1.44
N GLY A 46 4.36 5.93 -2.69
CA GLY A 46 5.32 4.95 -3.19
C GLY A 46 5.87 5.37 -4.53
N VAL A 47 7.19 5.39 -4.66
CA VAL A 47 7.88 5.85 -5.88
C VAL A 47 8.65 4.71 -6.51
N ARG A 48 8.97 4.84 -7.81
CA ARG A 48 9.71 3.85 -8.61
C ARG A 48 9.00 2.48 -8.57
N SER A 49 9.68 1.39 -8.20
CA SER A 49 9.08 0.05 -8.13
C SER A 49 7.95 -0.05 -7.09
N SER A 50 8.01 0.73 -6.00
CA SER A 50 6.95 0.79 -4.99
C SER A 50 5.68 1.51 -5.48
N ALA A 51 5.74 2.24 -6.59
CA ALA A 51 4.58 2.88 -7.19
C ALA A 51 3.49 1.87 -7.61
N ALA A 52 3.88 0.66 -8.01
CA ALA A 52 2.95 -0.40 -8.35
C ALA A 52 2.10 -0.83 -7.15
N LEU A 53 2.72 -0.97 -5.98
CA LEU A 53 2.04 -1.29 -4.71
C LEU A 53 1.12 -0.15 -4.27
N ALA A 54 1.62 1.09 -4.31
CA ALA A 54 0.88 2.28 -3.95
C ALA A 54 -0.35 2.48 -4.85
N SER A 55 -0.19 2.29 -6.15
CA SER A 55 -1.27 2.42 -7.14
C SER A 55 -2.35 1.37 -6.93
N SER A 56 -1.97 0.12 -6.71
CA SER A 56 -2.91 -0.97 -6.43
C SER A 56 -3.71 -0.71 -5.14
N LEU A 57 -3.04 -0.32 -4.07
CA LEU A 57 -3.69 0.02 -2.80
C LEU A 57 -4.66 1.19 -2.98
N SER A 58 -4.21 2.29 -3.58
CA SER A 58 -5.01 3.49 -3.81
C SER A 58 -6.25 3.20 -4.64
N TYR A 59 -6.13 2.37 -5.68
CA TYR A 59 -7.24 1.96 -6.53
C TYR A 59 -8.40 1.36 -5.70
N TYR A 60 -8.11 0.42 -4.80
CA TYR A 60 -9.14 -0.20 -3.96
C TYR A 60 -9.62 0.69 -2.83
N LEU A 61 -8.76 1.54 -2.26
CA LEU A 61 -9.17 2.49 -1.22
C LEU A 61 -10.23 3.48 -1.70
N HIS A 62 -10.22 3.86 -2.98
CA HIS A 62 -11.24 4.74 -3.57
C HIS A 62 -12.65 4.14 -3.56
N TYR A 63 -12.80 2.82 -3.46
CA TYR A 63 -14.12 2.20 -3.28
C TYR A 63 -14.68 2.37 -1.87
N MET A 64 -13.81 2.65 -0.90
CA MET A 64 -14.15 2.64 0.53
C MET A 64 -14.08 4.01 1.19
N PHE A 65 -13.27 4.92 0.65
CA PHE A 65 -12.97 6.22 1.25
C PHE A 65 -13.17 7.35 0.25
N GLU A 66 -13.74 8.45 0.71
CA GLU A 66 -14.01 9.62 -0.13
C GLU A 66 -12.73 10.36 -0.55
N THR A 67 -11.75 10.41 0.35
CA THR A 67 -10.52 11.18 0.12
C THR A 67 -9.29 10.30 0.25
N VAL A 68 -8.76 9.92 -0.90
CA VAL A 68 -7.50 9.17 -1.05
C VAL A 68 -6.60 9.94 -2.01
N ARG A 69 -5.34 10.12 -1.65
CA ARG A 69 -4.34 10.81 -2.47
C ARG A 69 -3.16 9.91 -2.74
N LEU A 70 -2.97 9.56 -4.00
CA LEU A 70 -1.85 8.77 -4.47
C LEU A 70 -0.68 9.68 -4.84
N ILE A 71 0.50 9.41 -4.29
CA ILE A 71 1.75 10.13 -4.56
C ILE A 71 2.78 9.14 -5.08
N THR A 72 3.07 9.23 -6.38
CA THR A 72 4.03 8.35 -7.08
C THR A 72 5.09 9.11 -7.85
N THR A 73 5.08 10.45 -7.79
CA THR A 73 6.07 11.29 -8.46
C THR A 73 7.48 11.05 -7.90
N PRO A 74 8.51 10.96 -8.75
CA PRO A 74 9.90 10.89 -8.30
C PRO A 74 10.47 12.24 -7.86
N SER A 75 9.76 13.34 -8.12
CA SER A 75 10.17 14.71 -7.75
C SER A 75 9.96 14.94 -6.26
N THR A 76 11.04 15.16 -5.52
CA THR A 76 10.97 15.43 -4.08
C THR A 76 10.15 16.69 -3.77
N SER A 77 10.26 17.75 -4.55
CA SER A 77 9.46 18.97 -4.34
C SER A 77 7.97 18.70 -4.49
N GLU A 78 7.56 17.98 -5.54
CA GLU A 78 6.16 17.62 -5.76
C GLU A 78 5.59 16.72 -4.66
N VAL A 79 6.40 15.82 -4.09
CA VAL A 79 5.98 15.02 -2.94
C VAL A 79 5.58 15.93 -1.78
N PHE A 80 6.41 16.91 -1.42
CA PHE A 80 6.11 17.84 -0.34
C PHE A 80 4.97 18.79 -0.66
N GLU A 81 4.84 19.25 -1.89
CA GLU A 81 3.69 20.05 -2.35
C GLU A 81 2.36 19.31 -2.14
N GLN A 82 2.33 18.00 -2.42
CA GLN A 82 1.14 17.19 -2.22
C GLN A 82 0.86 16.88 -0.74
N LEU A 83 1.88 16.91 0.11
CA LEU A 83 1.77 16.65 1.56
C LEU A 83 1.59 17.91 2.41
N VAL A 84 1.72 19.10 1.84
CA VAL A 84 1.77 20.37 2.60
C VAL A 84 0.56 20.60 3.54
N ARG A 85 -0.57 19.98 3.22
CA ARG A 85 -1.82 20.11 4.01
C ARG A 85 -2.10 18.92 4.92
N ILE A 86 -1.15 17.98 5.05
CA ILE A 86 -1.34 16.85 5.95
C ILE A 86 -1.44 17.31 7.40
N SER A 87 -2.28 16.67 8.18
CA SER A 87 -2.63 17.08 9.52
C SER A 87 -2.82 15.88 10.45
N PRO A 88 -2.99 16.10 11.77
CA PRO A 88 -3.26 15.01 12.72
C PRO A 88 -4.53 14.19 12.43
N GLN A 89 -5.43 14.69 11.59
CA GLN A 89 -6.65 13.98 11.18
C GLN A 89 -6.43 13.02 10.03
N ASP A 90 -5.22 12.98 9.46
CA ASP A 90 -4.90 12.23 8.27
C ASP A 90 -4.01 11.03 8.59
N ALA A 91 -3.97 10.09 7.67
CA ALA A 91 -3.03 8.98 7.69
C ALA A 91 -2.22 8.93 6.39
N VAL A 92 -0.98 8.48 6.48
CA VAL A 92 -0.12 8.20 5.33
C VAL A 92 0.39 6.77 5.39
N ILE A 93 0.34 6.09 4.25
CA ILE A 93 1.02 4.82 4.03
C ILE A 93 2.21 5.09 3.12
N GLY A 94 3.41 4.95 3.65
CA GLY A 94 4.64 5.01 2.86
C GLY A 94 5.17 3.63 2.55
N ILE A 95 5.49 3.40 1.28
CA ILE A 95 5.96 2.12 0.76
C ILE A 95 7.37 2.32 0.21
N SER A 96 8.35 1.63 0.76
CA SER A 96 9.74 1.71 0.30
C SER A 96 10.46 0.40 0.60
N PHE A 97 11.10 -0.12 -0.42
CA PHE A 97 11.90 -1.33 -0.37
C PHE A 97 13.33 -1.03 -0.85
N PRO A 98 14.31 -1.90 -0.63
CA PRO A 98 15.63 -1.68 -1.18
C PRO A 98 15.60 -1.52 -2.72
N ARG A 99 16.26 -0.55 -3.28
CA ARG A 99 17.02 0.58 -2.73
C ARG A 99 16.06 1.67 -2.23
N TYR A 100 16.11 1.99 -0.97
CA TYR A 100 15.16 2.90 -0.34
C TYR A 100 15.21 4.32 -0.90
N SER A 101 14.02 4.89 -1.14
CA SER A 101 13.90 6.28 -1.57
C SER A 101 14.13 7.25 -0.40
N THR A 102 15.14 8.12 -0.54
CA THR A 102 15.38 9.20 0.43
C THR A 102 14.18 10.16 0.52
N ALA A 103 13.54 10.46 -0.61
CA ALA A 103 12.35 11.32 -0.64
C ALA A 103 11.22 10.75 0.20
N THR A 104 10.96 9.44 0.08
CA THR A 104 9.94 8.75 0.89
C THR A 104 10.27 8.82 2.39
N GLY A 105 11.52 8.58 2.77
CA GLY A 105 11.95 8.67 4.17
C GLY A 105 11.72 10.06 4.77
N LYS A 106 12.14 11.11 4.07
CA LYS A 106 11.94 12.51 4.50
C LYS A 106 10.45 12.89 4.54
N ALA A 107 9.68 12.43 3.57
CA ALA A 107 8.25 12.69 3.52
C ALA A 107 7.51 12.06 4.71
N LEU A 108 7.83 10.81 5.08
CA LEU A 108 7.20 10.19 6.25
C LEU A 108 7.61 10.85 7.57
N GLN A 109 8.87 11.30 7.68
CA GLN A 109 9.29 12.09 8.82
C GLN A 109 8.47 13.38 8.92
N TYR A 110 8.31 14.11 7.85
CA TYR A 110 7.47 15.31 7.78
C TYR A 110 6.02 15.03 8.20
N CYS A 111 5.42 13.96 7.69
CA CYS A 111 4.06 13.57 8.05
C CYS A 111 3.92 13.28 9.55
N ARG A 112 4.93 12.60 10.13
CA ARG A 112 4.96 12.32 11.57
C ARG A 112 5.07 13.61 12.41
N GLU A 113 5.93 14.53 12.00
CA GLU A 113 6.09 15.84 12.66
C GLU A 113 4.82 16.70 12.55
N ALA A 114 4.07 16.58 11.46
CA ALA A 114 2.75 17.19 11.30
C ALA A 114 1.63 16.52 12.12
N GLY A 115 1.93 15.44 12.83
CA GLY A 115 1.01 14.74 13.72
C GLY A 115 0.12 13.70 13.04
N ALA A 116 0.29 13.44 11.75
CA ALA A 116 -0.46 12.42 11.04
C ALA A 116 -0.09 11.00 11.49
N GLN A 117 -1.01 10.06 11.32
CA GLN A 117 -0.72 8.65 11.55
C GLN A 117 0.14 8.12 10.40
N VAL A 118 1.29 7.56 10.71
CA VAL A 118 2.25 7.06 9.71
C VAL A 118 2.30 5.55 9.76
N ILE A 119 1.99 4.92 8.62
CA ILE A 119 2.11 3.50 8.37
C ILE A 119 3.26 3.32 7.37
N ALA A 120 4.19 2.44 7.67
CA ALA A 120 5.27 2.09 6.76
C ALA A 120 5.16 0.63 6.33
N LEU A 121 5.22 0.39 5.02
CA LEU A 121 5.37 -0.93 4.42
C LEU A 121 6.77 -1.04 3.82
N THR A 122 7.57 -1.93 4.35
CA THR A 122 8.98 -2.12 3.97
C THR A 122 9.43 -3.55 4.26
N ASP A 123 10.71 -3.85 4.08
CA ASP A 123 11.26 -5.21 4.25
C ASP A 123 11.75 -5.53 5.66
N SER A 124 12.12 -4.53 6.46
CA SER A 124 12.71 -4.76 7.78
C SER A 124 12.53 -3.60 8.75
N GLU A 125 12.71 -3.87 10.03
CA GLU A 125 12.71 -2.87 11.12
C GLU A 125 13.87 -1.87 11.01
N THR A 126 14.94 -2.22 10.32
CA THR A 126 16.10 -1.36 10.10
C THR A 126 15.99 -0.48 8.86
N ALA A 127 14.94 -0.63 8.07
CA ALA A 127 14.70 0.20 6.90
C ALA A 127 14.53 1.68 7.29
N PRO A 128 15.00 2.63 6.45
CA PRO A 128 14.97 4.06 6.78
C PRO A 128 13.60 4.59 7.18
N ILE A 129 12.53 4.11 6.52
CA ILE A 129 11.16 4.57 6.79
C ILE A 129 10.58 4.03 8.11
N ALA A 130 11.15 2.97 8.66
CA ALA A 130 10.66 2.35 9.89
C ALA A 130 10.71 3.33 11.08
N ARG A 131 11.70 4.24 11.12
CA ARG A 131 11.85 5.23 12.20
C ARG A 131 10.68 6.19 12.34
N SER A 132 10.01 6.50 11.26
CA SER A 132 8.89 7.44 11.24
C SER A 132 7.54 6.76 11.42
N ALA A 133 7.49 5.43 11.40
CA ALA A 133 6.24 4.68 11.48
C ALA A 133 5.66 4.65 12.90
N HIS A 134 4.34 4.83 13.00
CA HIS A 134 3.55 4.42 14.14
C HIS A 134 3.23 2.93 14.03
N TYR A 135 2.98 2.47 12.80
CA TYR A 135 2.70 1.07 12.49
C TYR A 135 3.62 0.60 11.37
N LEU A 136 4.47 -0.35 11.68
CA LEU A 136 5.43 -0.93 10.75
C LEU A 136 4.91 -2.28 10.25
N LEU A 137 4.72 -2.38 8.95
CA LEU A 137 4.35 -3.60 8.26
C LEU A 137 5.56 -4.09 7.47
N THR A 138 6.03 -5.28 7.76
CA THR A 138 7.20 -5.85 7.09
C THR A 138 6.80 -6.98 6.15
N ALA A 139 7.39 -6.97 4.95
CA ALA A 139 7.22 -8.00 3.94
C ALA A 139 8.55 -8.34 3.28
N LYS A 140 8.83 -9.62 3.10
CA LYS A 140 10.09 -10.07 2.50
C LYS A 140 10.14 -9.72 1.01
N SER A 141 11.21 -9.04 0.59
CA SER A 141 11.38 -8.53 -0.79
C SER A 141 12.86 -8.54 -1.20
N ASP A 142 13.52 -9.68 -1.06
CA ASP A 142 14.90 -9.83 -1.52
C ASP A 142 14.96 -10.10 -3.03
N MET A 143 16.03 -9.59 -3.63
CA MET A 143 16.27 -9.72 -5.06
C MET A 143 16.61 -11.15 -5.47
N VAL A 144 16.07 -11.54 -6.62
CA VAL A 144 16.62 -12.63 -7.42
C VAL A 144 17.09 -12.04 -8.74
N SER A 145 18.40 -11.95 -8.93
CA SER A 145 18.99 -11.28 -10.09
C SER A 145 18.63 -9.77 -10.13
N LEU A 146 17.95 -9.29 -11.14
CA LEU A 146 17.53 -7.89 -11.31
C LEU A 146 16.20 -7.56 -10.61
N VAL A 147 15.42 -8.59 -10.27
CA VAL A 147 14.03 -8.43 -9.85
C VAL A 147 13.89 -8.42 -8.33
N ASP A 148 13.34 -7.33 -7.79
CA ASP A 148 12.80 -7.30 -6.43
C ASP A 148 11.40 -7.93 -6.46
N SER A 149 11.18 -8.97 -5.67
CA SER A 149 9.86 -9.58 -5.62
C SER A 149 8.85 -8.69 -4.90
N LEU A 150 7.75 -8.39 -5.58
CA LEU A 150 6.61 -7.67 -5.00
C LEU A 150 5.51 -8.62 -4.49
N VAL A 151 5.69 -9.92 -4.53
CA VAL A 151 4.63 -10.89 -4.19
C VAL A 151 4.22 -10.80 -2.73
N ALA A 152 5.14 -10.85 -1.79
CA ALA A 152 4.82 -10.73 -0.37
C ALA A 152 4.36 -9.29 0.01
N PRO A 153 5.01 -8.22 -0.44
CA PRO A 153 4.48 -6.86 -0.27
C PRO A 153 3.06 -6.68 -0.82
N MET A 154 2.76 -7.19 -2.00
CA MET A 154 1.43 -7.12 -2.59
C MET A 154 0.41 -7.93 -1.77
N SER A 155 0.80 -9.06 -1.20
CA SER A 155 -0.07 -9.84 -0.32
C SER A 155 -0.42 -9.08 0.96
N VAL A 156 0.51 -8.29 1.52
CA VAL A 156 0.21 -7.41 2.66
C VAL A 156 -0.75 -6.29 2.25
N VAL A 157 -0.56 -5.70 1.08
CA VAL A 157 -1.52 -4.72 0.49
C VAL A 157 -2.91 -5.36 0.35
N ASN A 158 -3.00 -6.56 -0.20
CA ASN A 158 -4.27 -7.28 -0.33
C ASN A 158 -4.92 -7.53 1.04
N ALA A 159 -4.14 -7.89 2.05
CA ALA A 159 -4.64 -8.10 3.40
C ALA A 159 -5.23 -6.81 4.01
N LEU A 160 -4.57 -5.65 3.81
CA LEU A 160 -5.10 -4.35 4.21
C LEU A 160 -6.43 -4.04 3.52
N ILE A 161 -6.52 -4.25 2.21
CA ILE A 161 -7.74 -4.02 1.43
C ILE A 161 -8.88 -4.90 1.97
N VAL A 162 -8.63 -6.19 2.18
CA VAL A 162 -9.64 -7.13 2.69
C VAL A 162 -10.08 -6.76 4.10
N ALA A 163 -9.15 -6.39 4.99
CA ALA A 163 -9.47 -5.97 6.36
C ALA A 163 -10.33 -4.70 6.37
N LEU A 164 -9.98 -3.70 5.57
CA LEU A 164 -10.73 -2.45 5.45
C LEU A 164 -12.12 -2.66 4.83
N THR A 165 -12.21 -3.45 3.76
CA THR A 165 -13.48 -3.82 3.13
C THR A 165 -14.41 -4.53 4.12
N SER A 166 -13.87 -5.43 4.95
CA SER A 166 -14.63 -6.15 5.96
C SER A 166 -15.22 -5.21 7.03
N ARG A 167 -14.53 -4.11 7.33
CA ARG A 167 -14.99 -3.12 8.31
C ARG A 167 -15.93 -2.07 7.71
N ARG A 168 -15.87 -1.83 6.40
CA ARG A 168 -16.66 -0.85 5.65
C ARG A 168 -17.56 -1.50 4.60
N LYS A 169 -18.16 -2.63 4.92
CA LYS A 169 -18.98 -3.41 3.97
C LYS A 169 -20.13 -2.61 3.36
N HIS A 170 -20.82 -1.84 4.19
CA HIS A 170 -21.99 -1.10 3.75
C HIS A 170 -21.62 0.03 2.78
N GLU A 171 -20.64 0.85 3.13
CA GLU A 171 -20.16 1.96 2.29
C GLU A 171 -19.57 1.45 0.98
N THR A 172 -18.80 0.35 1.05
CA THR A 172 -18.22 -0.27 -0.13
C THR A 172 -19.31 -0.81 -1.07
N ALA A 173 -20.32 -1.49 -0.52
CA ALA A 173 -21.43 -2.01 -1.31
C ALA A 173 -22.22 -0.90 -2.01
N GLN A 174 -22.51 0.21 -1.32
CA GLN A 174 -23.20 1.36 -1.90
C GLN A 174 -22.40 2.00 -3.04
N THR A 175 -21.08 2.14 -2.86
CA THR A 175 -20.21 2.71 -3.90
C THR A 175 -20.16 1.80 -5.12
N LEU A 176 -19.99 0.50 -4.93
CA LEU A 176 -19.99 -0.49 -6.02
C LEU A 176 -21.32 -0.52 -6.76
N GLU A 177 -22.45 -0.50 -6.08
CA GLU A 177 -23.78 -0.47 -6.70
C GLU A 177 -23.95 0.75 -7.61
N ARG A 178 -23.51 1.93 -7.16
CA ARG A 178 -23.53 3.15 -7.98
C ARG A 178 -22.61 3.03 -9.21
N LEU A 179 -21.42 2.47 -9.02
CA LEU A 179 -20.46 2.27 -10.10
C LEU A 179 -20.98 1.27 -11.12
N GLU A 180 -21.58 0.17 -10.69
CA GLU A 180 -22.21 -0.82 -11.57
C GLU A 180 -23.26 -0.18 -12.49
N GLN A 181 -24.10 0.70 -11.94
CA GLN A 181 -25.09 1.46 -12.72
C GLN A 181 -24.42 2.35 -13.77
N VAL A 182 -23.36 3.08 -13.39
CA VAL A 182 -22.62 3.95 -14.31
C VAL A 182 -21.88 3.12 -15.36
N TRP A 183 -21.23 2.04 -14.96
CA TRP A 183 -20.52 1.17 -15.90
C TRP A 183 -21.46 0.51 -16.91
N ASP A 184 -22.64 0.12 -16.50
CA ASP A 184 -23.67 -0.43 -17.39
C ASP A 184 -24.18 0.64 -18.37
N GLN A 185 -24.46 1.84 -17.88
CA GLN A 185 -24.91 2.98 -18.69
C GLN A 185 -23.89 3.38 -19.77
N TYR A 186 -22.59 3.35 -19.44
CA TYR A 186 -21.51 3.79 -20.34
C TYR A 186 -20.79 2.64 -21.03
N HIS A 187 -21.25 1.40 -20.88
CA HIS A 187 -20.67 0.19 -21.48
C HIS A 187 -19.17 0.04 -21.19
N VAL A 188 -18.78 0.26 -19.92
CA VAL A 188 -17.37 0.23 -19.49
C VAL A 188 -16.79 -1.17 -19.56
N TYR A 189 -17.59 -2.21 -19.31
CA TYR A 189 -17.18 -3.61 -19.37
C TYR A 189 -17.97 -4.39 -20.42
N GLU A 190 -17.29 -5.37 -21.03
CA GLU A 190 -17.96 -6.32 -21.92
C GLU A 190 -18.92 -7.21 -21.13
N LYS A 191 -20.15 -7.39 -21.63
CA LYS A 191 -21.08 -8.36 -21.05
C LYS A 191 -20.69 -9.75 -21.54
N VAL A 192 -20.02 -10.50 -20.65
CA VAL A 192 -19.76 -11.92 -20.91
C VAL A 192 -21.06 -12.65 -20.62
N HIS A 193 -21.71 -13.14 -21.66
CA HIS A 193 -22.81 -14.09 -21.49
C HIS A 193 -22.21 -15.45 -21.11
N ILE A 194 -22.26 -15.80 -19.81
CA ILE A 194 -21.93 -17.12 -19.30
C ILE A 194 -23.17 -18.00 -19.40
#